data_e805d49b63dc4a3919cc89ac852d884e
#
_entry.id   e805d49b63dc4a3919cc89ac852d884e
#
_cell.length_a   1.000
_cell.length_b   1.000
_cell.length_c   1.000
_cell.angle_alpha   90.00
_cell.angle_beta   90.00
_cell.angle_gamma   90.00
#
_symmetry.space_group_name_H-M   'P 1'
#
loop_
_entity.id
_entity.type
_entity.pdbx_description
1 polymer ?
#
loop_
_entity_poly.entity_id
_entity_poly.type
_entity_poly.pdbx_seq_one_letter_code
_entity_poly.pdbx_strand_id
1 'polypeptide(L)'
;MVYVQYLLQIIAALGIFNVWLLRFGQDTEYRGGKASNMSEEFLVYGLPIVAVYIIGFLKIMSAIGLLAGIFLQWFVIPSAILLAALMIGAFGMHLKIKDPFKKSIPALIMLALCVAILLLAA
;
A
#
# COMPACT_ATOMS: atom_id res chain seq x y z
N MET A 1 22.25 -9.93 3.57
CA MET A 1 21.18 -8.91 3.34
C MET A 1 19.88 -9.52 2.87
N VAL A 2 19.91 -10.77 2.38
CA VAL A 2 18.68 -11.43 1.92
C VAL A 2 17.64 -11.60 3.04
N TYR A 3 18.06 -11.87 4.26
CA TYR A 3 17.10 -11.99 5.36
C TYR A 3 16.47 -10.67 5.76
N VAL A 4 17.21 -9.57 5.64
CA VAL A 4 16.64 -8.22 5.83
C VAL A 4 15.61 -7.95 4.74
N GLN A 5 15.90 -8.30 3.50
CA GLN A 5 14.96 -8.17 2.40
C GLN A 5 13.67 -8.97 2.66
N TYR A 6 13.78 -10.22 3.10
CA TYR A 6 12.63 -11.05 3.41
C TYR A 6 11.79 -10.45 4.54
N LEU A 7 12.44 -9.94 5.58
CA LEU A 7 11.75 -9.29 6.69
C LEU A 7 10.94 -8.08 6.19
N LEU A 8 11.55 -7.24 5.34
CA LEU A 8 10.86 -6.08 4.77
C LEU A 8 9.67 -6.49 3.90
N GLN A 9 9.81 -7.56 3.12
CA GLN A 9 8.71 -8.10 2.31
C GLN A 9 7.54 -8.55 3.18
N ILE A 10 7.83 -9.23 4.28
CA ILE A 10 6.80 -9.69 5.22
C ILE A 10 6.11 -8.49 5.88
N ILE A 11 6.87 -7.51 6.35
CA ILE A 11 6.31 -6.32 7.00
C ILE A 11 5.40 -5.56 6.02
N ALA A 12 5.86 -5.36 4.79
CA ALA A 12 5.06 -4.65 3.78
C ALA A 12 3.77 -5.42 3.45
N ALA A 13 3.85 -6.73 3.28
CA ALA A 13 2.68 -7.56 2.98
C ALA A 13 1.67 -7.54 4.13
N LEU A 14 2.13 -7.68 5.37
CA LEU A 14 1.25 -7.64 6.54
C LEU A 14 0.59 -6.27 6.69
N GLY A 15 1.31 -5.19 6.38
CA GLY A 15 0.74 -3.84 6.39
C GLY A 15 -0.42 -3.70 5.42
N ILE A 16 -0.27 -4.20 4.21
CA ILE A 16 -1.34 -4.16 3.20
C ILE A 16 -2.53 -5.02 3.64
N PHE A 17 -2.31 -6.23 4.11
CA PHE A 17 -3.40 -7.10 4.58
C PHE A 17 -4.13 -6.46 5.77
N ASN A 18 -3.40 -5.83 6.70
CA ASN A 18 -4.03 -5.14 7.82
C ASN A 18 -5.01 -4.07 7.34
N VAL A 19 -4.60 -3.20 6.41
CA VAL A 19 -5.44 -2.10 5.93
C VAL A 19 -6.60 -2.60 5.09
N TRP A 20 -6.36 -3.54 4.18
CA TRP A 20 -7.35 -3.92 3.17
C TRP A 20 -8.25 -5.08 3.58
N LEU A 21 -7.86 -5.90 4.54
CA LEU A 21 -8.66 -7.03 5.01
C LEU A 21 -9.24 -6.81 6.40
N LEU A 22 -8.43 -6.30 7.33
CA LEU A 22 -8.85 -6.14 8.73
C LEU A 22 -9.49 -4.78 9.00
N ARG A 23 -9.00 -3.71 8.38
CA ARG A 23 -9.43 -2.34 8.65
C ARG A 23 -10.20 -1.69 7.51
N PHE A 24 -10.60 -2.45 6.51
CA PHE A 24 -11.30 -1.92 5.34
C PHE A 24 -12.54 -1.12 5.74
N GLY A 25 -13.35 -1.65 6.63
CA GLY A 25 -14.59 -1.03 7.08
C GLY A 25 -14.46 -0.18 8.34
N GLN A 26 -13.25 0.02 8.87
CA GLN A 26 -13.04 0.71 10.14
C GLN A 26 -12.54 2.13 9.95
N ASP A 27 -12.93 3.00 10.89
CA ASP A 27 -12.41 4.36 10.97
C ASP A 27 -10.97 4.33 11.49
N THR A 28 -10.11 5.18 10.92
CA THR A 28 -8.73 5.38 11.39
C THR A 28 -8.36 6.85 11.26
N GLU A 29 -7.32 7.27 11.99
CA GLU A 29 -6.80 8.66 11.89
C GLU A 29 -6.20 8.98 10.53
N TYR A 30 -5.95 7.98 9.70
CA TYR A 30 -5.25 8.15 8.42
C TYR A 30 -6.18 8.11 7.21
N ARG A 31 -7.49 8.00 7.42
CA ARG A 31 -8.47 8.05 6.32
C ARG A 31 -8.48 9.43 5.68
N GLY A 32 -8.61 9.47 4.35
CA GLY A 32 -8.72 10.72 3.61
C GLY A 32 -9.93 11.53 4.03
N GLY A 33 -9.76 12.84 4.20
CA GLY A 33 -10.84 13.75 4.59
C GLY A 33 -11.51 13.31 5.88
N LYS A 34 -12.85 13.22 5.85
CA LYS A 34 -13.67 12.78 6.99
C LYS A 34 -14.21 11.37 6.80
N ALA A 35 -13.62 10.59 5.91
CA ALA A 35 -14.08 9.23 5.63
C ALA A 35 -13.91 8.32 6.84
N SER A 36 -14.89 7.44 7.07
CA SER A 36 -14.86 6.49 8.17
C SER A 36 -14.63 5.04 7.71
N ASN A 37 -14.49 4.82 6.41
CA ASN A 37 -14.13 3.51 5.85
C ASN A 37 -13.48 3.67 4.49
N MET A 38 -13.00 2.58 3.91
CA MET A 38 -12.28 2.62 2.64
C MET A 38 -13.14 3.12 1.46
N SER A 39 -14.39 2.70 1.41
CA SER A 39 -15.30 3.13 0.33
C SER A 39 -15.55 4.64 0.38
N GLU A 40 -15.78 5.19 1.58
CA GLU A 40 -15.94 6.62 1.77
C GLU A 40 -14.66 7.39 1.44
N GLU A 41 -13.50 6.84 1.79
CA GLU A 41 -12.21 7.45 1.49
C GLU A 41 -12.03 7.65 -0.03
N PHE A 42 -12.35 6.64 -0.83
CA PHE A 42 -12.27 6.75 -2.28
C PHE A 42 -13.27 7.76 -2.85
N LEU A 43 -14.47 7.85 -2.26
CA LEU A 43 -15.44 8.87 -2.64
C LEU A 43 -14.92 10.27 -2.36
N VAL A 44 -14.25 10.48 -1.21
CA VAL A 44 -13.62 11.76 -0.88
C VAL A 44 -12.56 12.13 -1.92
N TYR A 45 -11.82 11.16 -2.44
CA TYR A 45 -10.84 11.38 -3.50
C TYR A 45 -11.47 11.71 -4.86
N GLY A 46 -12.78 11.53 -5.00
CA GLY A 46 -13.48 11.72 -6.28
C GLY A 46 -13.39 10.50 -7.19
N LEU A 47 -13.14 9.32 -6.62
CA LEU A 47 -13.00 8.07 -7.38
C LEU A 47 -14.27 7.22 -7.28
N PRO A 48 -14.65 6.51 -8.36
CA PRO A 48 -15.82 5.63 -8.32
C PRO A 48 -15.54 4.37 -7.48
N ILE A 49 -16.63 3.69 -7.07
CA ILE A 49 -16.52 2.47 -6.25
C ILE A 49 -15.70 1.38 -6.96
N VAL A 50 -15.72 1.32 -8.28
CA VAL A 50 -14.93 0.34 -9.03
C VAL A 50 -13.42 0.49 -8.76
N ALA A 51 -12.97 1.73 -8.49
CA ALA A 51 -11.57 1.97 -8.15
C ALA A 51 -11.16 1.29 -6.85
N VAL A 52 -12.08 1.17 -5.88
CA VAL A 52 -11.83 0.44 -4.63
C VAL A 52 -11.44 -1.01 -4.93
N TYR A 53 -12.21 -1.66 -5.80
CA TYR A 53 -11.98 -3.07 -6.16
C TYR A 53 -10.69 -3.25 -6.97
N ILE A 54 -10.44 -2.37 -7.95
CA ILE A 54 -9.25 -2.46 -8.80
C ILE A 54 -7.98 -2.21 -7.97
N ILE A 55 -7.95 -1.14 -7.21
CA ILE A 55 -6.79 -0.77 -6.41
C ILE A 55 -6.57 -1.80 -5.29
N GLY A 56 -7.65 -2.25 -4.66
CA GLY A 56 -7.57 -3.29 -3.63
C GLY A 56 -7.02 -4.59 -4.18
N PHE A 57 -7.49 -5.03 -5.34
CA PHE A 57 -6.97 -6.21 -6.01
C PHE A 57 -5.47 -6.08 -6.28
N LEU A 58 -5.04 -4.94 -6.85
CA LEU A 58 -3.63 -4.71 -7.16
C LEU A 58 -2.76 -4.70 -5.90
N LYS A 59 -3.23 -4.08 -4.81
CA LYS A 59 -2.50 -4.06 -3.54
C LYS A 59 -2.36 -5.46 -2.93
N ILE A 60 -3.46 -6.20 -2.90
CA ILE A 60 -3.45 -7.57 -2.37
C ILE A 60 -2.55 -8.48 -3.21
N MET A 61 -2.61 -8.36 -4.53
CA MET A 61 -1.73 -9.14 -5.43
C MET A 61 -0.26 -8.78 -5.22
N SER A 62 0.05 -7.49 -5.01
CA SER A 62 1.41 -7.06 -4.69
C SER A 62 1.89 -7.68 -3.38
N ALA A 63 1.05 -7.68 -2.35
CA ALA A 63 1.39 -8.28 -1.06
C ALA A 63 1.65 -9.78 -1.18
N ILE A 64 0.78 -10.49 -1.92
CA ILE A 64 0.97 -11.92 -2.19
C ILE A 64 2.27 -12.13 -2.96
N GLY A 65 2.56 -11.30 -3.96
CA GLY A 65 3.80 -11.37 -4.74
C GLY A 65 5.05 -11.16 -3.89
N LEU A 66 4.99 -10.26 -2.90
CA LEU A 66 6.11 -10.05 -1.99
C LEU A 66 6.34 -11.28 -1.11
N LEU A 67 5.29 -11.93 -0.63
CA LEU A 67 5.42 -13.17 0.16
C LEU A 67 5.90 -14.33 -0.71
N ALA A 68 5.34 -14.49 -1.91
CA ALA A 68 5.79 -15.51 -2.86
C ALA A 68 7.24 -15.29 -3.27
N GLY A 69 7.70 -14.05 -3.29
CA GLY A 69 9.07 -13.68 -3.62
C GLY A 69 10.12 -14.24 -2.65
N ILE A 70 9.72 -14.65 -1.45
CA ILE A 70 10.62 -15.33 -0.51
C ILE A 70 11.06 -16.68 -1.09
N PHE A 71 10.17 -17.34 -1.82
CA PHE A 71 10.42 -18.65 -2.45
C PHE A 71 10.83 -18.52 -3.91
N LEU A 72 10.26 -17.53 -4.63
CA LEU A 72 10.47 -17.30 -6.04
C LEU A 72 10.92 -15.85 -6.26
N GLN A 73 12.22 -15.64 -6.23
CA GLN A 73 12.85 -14.31 -6.21
C GLN A 73 12.34 -13.37 -7.31
N TRP A 74 12.02 -13.91 -8.48
CA TRP A 74 11.60 -13.08 -9.62
C TRP A 74 10.25 -12.38 -9.44
N PHE A 75 9.48 -12.74 -8.40
CA PHE A 75 8.26 -12.00 -8.05
C PHE A 75 8.54 -10.69 -7.31
N VAL A 76 9.72 -10.52 -6.70
CA VAL A 76 9.99 -9.42 -5.77
C VAL A 76 9.96 -8.07 -6.48
N ILE A 77 10.73 -7.90 -7.54
CA ILE A 77 10.86 -6.60 -8.21
C ILE A 77 9.53 -6.14 -8.81
N PRO A 78 8.80 -6.95 -9.60
CA PRO A 78 7.50 -6.51 -10.11
C PRO A 78 6.50 -6.14 -9.01
N SER A 79 6.44 -6.92 -7.94
CA SER A 79 5.52 -6.67 -6.82
C SER A 79 5.88 -5.38 -6.09
N ALA A 80 7.15 -5.16 -5.80
CA ALA A 80 7.60 -3.95 -5.12
C ALA A 80 7.40 -2.70 -5.98
N ILE A 81 7.63 -2.78 -7.29
CA ILE A 81 7.39 -1.66 -8.21
C ILE A 81 5.90 -1.32 -8.25
N LEU A 82 5.04 -2.32 -8.39
CA LEU A 82 3.59 -2.10 -8.42
C LEU A 82 3.11 -1.46 -7.11
N LEU A 83 3.54 -1.99 -5.98
CA LEU A 83 3.13 -1.46 -4.69
C LEU A 83 3.66 -0.03 -4.48
N ALA A 84 4.90 0.24 -4.87
CA ALA A 84 5.47 1.59 -4.80
C ALA A 84 4.66 2.58 -5.63
N ALA A 85 4.28 2.21 -6.85
CA ALA A 85 3.43 3.06 -7.70
C ALA A 85 2.08 3.34 -7.04
N LEU A 86 1.47 2.33 -6.44
CA LEU A 86 0.20 2.50 -5.72
C LEU A 86 0.34 3.42 -4.50
N MET A 87 1.47 3.36 -3.80
CA MET A 87 1.72 4.25 -2.65
C MET A 87 1.96 5.69 -3.08
N ILE A 88 2.63 5.90 -4.21
CA ILE A 88 2.78 7.23 -4.80
C ILE A 88 1.40 7.78 -5.15
N GLY A 89 0.53 6.97 -5.74
CA GLY A 89 -0.85 7.35 -6.03
C GLY A 89 -1.64 7.71 -4.78
N ALA A 90 -1.50 6.92 -3.72
CA ALA A 90 -2.16 7.19 -2.44
C ALA A 90 -1.70 8.51 -1.83
N PHE A 91 -0.41 8.79 -1.85
CA PHE A 91 0.13 10.07 -1.40
C PHE A 91 -0.44 11.22 -2.25
N GLY A 92 -0.48 11.04 -3.57
CA GLY A 92 -1.07 12.02 -4.48
C GLY A 92 -2.53 12.33 -4.17
N MET A 93 -3.31 11.32 -3.77
CA MET A 93 -4.71 11.54 -3.40
C MET A 93 -4.84 12.38 -2.12
N HIS A 94 -4.00 12.14 -1.11
CA HIS A 94 -3.98 12.99 0.09
C HIS A 94 -3.58 14.43 -0.25
N LEU A 95 -2.62 14.63 -1.14
CA LEU A 95 -2.26 15.97 -1.61
C LEU A 95 -3.40 16.63 -2.37
N LYS A 96 -4.11 15.87 -3.21
CA LYS A 96 -5.23 16.39 -4.01
C LYS A 96 -6.33 16.98 -3.13
N ILE A 97 -6.67 16.32 -2.03
CA ILE A 97 -7.73 16.80 -1.12
C ILE A 97 -7.18 17.63 0.04
N LYS A 98 -5.89 17.97 -0.01
CA LYS A 98 -5.23 18.84 0.96
C LYS A 98 -5.30 18.31 2.40
N ASP A 99 -5.16 17.00 2.57
CA ASP A 99 -5.10 16.38 3.89
C ASP A 99 -3.84 16.81 4.65
N PRO A 100 -3.89 16.84 6.00
CA PRO A 100 -2.67 17.01 6.79
C PRO A 100 -1.64 15.93 6.46
N PHE A 101 -0.36 16.29 6.51
CA PHE A 101 0.74 15.38 6.20
C PHE A 101 0.67 14.07 6.99
N LYS A 102 0.19 14.11 8.24
CA LYS A 102 0.02 12.93 9.10
C LYS A 102 -0.72 11.80 8.37
N LYS A 103 -1.72 12.11 7.56
CA LYS A 103 -2.53 11.10 6.86
C LYS A 103 -1.77 10.41 5.75
N SER A 104 -0.67 11.00 5.26
CA SER A 104 0.19 10.41 4.25
C SER A 104 1.29 9.52 4.83
N ILE A 105 1.52 9.54 6.14
CA ILE A 105 2.62 8.80 6.77
C ILE A 105 2.59 7.30 6.46
N PRO A 106 1.44 6.59 6.57
CA PRO A 106 1.43 5.16 6.25
C PRO A 106 1.85 4.86 4.81
N ALA A 107 1.38 5.66 3.84
CA ALA A 107 1.74 5.48 2.44
C ALA A 107 3.23 5.74 2.22
N LEU A 108 3.79 6.75 2.87
CA LEU A 108 5.22 7.08 2.75
C LEU A 108 6.10 6.02 3.42
N ILE A 109 5.69 5.46 4.54
CA ILE A 109 6.41 4.35 5.18
C ILE A 109 6.40 3.13 4.26
N MET A 110 5.26 2.80 3.69
CA MET A 110 5.14 1.67 2.77
C MET A 110 6.00 1.90 1.52
N LEU A 111 6.01 3.11 0.98
CA LEU A 111 6.86 3.48 -0.15
C LEU A 111 8.34 3.28 0.20
N ALA A 112 8.77 3.73 1.38
CA ALA A 112 10.14 3.55 1.83
C ALA A 112 10.51 2.06 1.94
N LEU A 113 9.60 1.22 2.44
CA LEU A 113 9.80 -0.23 2.48
C LEU A 113 9.98 -0.80 1.08
N CYS A 114 9.16 -0.38 0.12
CA CYS A 114 9.27 -0.83 -1.27
C CYS A 114 10.60 -0.42 -1.90
N VAL A 115 11.04 0.81 -1.68
CA VAL A 115 12.33 1.29 -2.18
C VAL A 115 13.48 0.47 -1.59
N ALA A 116 13.45 0.22 -0.28
CA ALA A 116 14.47 -0.59 0.38
C ALA A 116 14.49 -2.02 -0.18
N ILE A 117 13.33 -2.63 -0.39
CA ILE A 117 13.22 -3.96 -1.00
C ILE A 117 13.86 -3.96 -2.40
N LEU A 118 13.53 -2.95 -3.22
CA LEU A 118 14.07 -2.85 -4.57
C LEU A 118 15.59 -2.70 -4.56
N LEU A 119 16.13 -1.90 -3.66
CA LEU A 119 17.58 -1.72 -3.54
C LEU A 119 18.29 -3.00 -3.12
N LEU A 120 17.68 -3.76 -2.22
CA LEU A 120 18.27 -5.03 -1.74
C LEU A 120 18.10 -6.16 -2.77
N ALA A 121 17.05 -6.12 -3.59
CA ALA A 121 16.78 -7.14 -4.59
C ALA A 121 17.54 -6.93 -5.90
N ALA A 122 18.03 -5.72 -6.13
CA ALA A 122 18.72 -5.38 -7.37
C ALA A 122 20.11 -6.01 -7.46
#